data_8ae2ceca6e9b0dc3451cc70b4a7a3ba6
#
_entry.id   8ae2ceca6e9b0dc3451cc70b4a7a3ba6
#
_cell.length_a   1.000
_cell.length_b   1.000
_cell.length_c   1.000
_cell.angle_alpha   90.00
_cell.angle_beta   90.00
_cell.angle_gamma   90.00
#
_symmetry.space_group_name_H-M   'P 1'
#
loop_
_entity.id
_entity.type
_entity.pdbx_description
1 polymer ?
#
loop_
_entity_poly.entity_id
_entity_poly.type
_entity_poly.pdbx_seq_one_letter_code
_entity_poly.pdbx_strand_id
1 'polypeptide(L)'
;MKKNIVCRKVCFFVMTLMLMLSFAGSFGFSIDKAYAGDVTSRIVDDADVLTDEEEAKLRAKLDEISERQKFDVVINTINGGNYSSIVDYADDYFDYNRFSDSTSKLNDGVVLVMDYSSRDFYISTSGKGIKVITDEKRESMQKEFLPYLSEGNAYKGFETFAELCDKAVSQYDSKKFMITLAGSIIPALILALIVCSALTSQLKTVREQRMANNYAVKDSFYVRDAQDLFLYKNVTRTKIEKSSSSGSSTHTSSSGNTHGGGGGKF
;
A
#
# COMPACT_ATOMS: atom_id res chain seq x y z
N MET A 1 -13.55 -19.81 -47.14
CA MET A 1 -14.47 -19.68 -45.99
C MET A 1 -14.09 -20.48 -44.74
N LYS A 2 -13.51 -21.67 -44.80
CA LYS A 2 -13.17 -22.51 -43.63
C LYS A 2 -12.05 -21.93 -42.73
N LYS A 3 -11.05 -21.20 -43.26
CA LYS A 3 -9.94 -20.62 -42.48
C LYS A 3 -10.37 -19.52 -41.45
N ASN A 4 -11.41 -18.77 -41.78
CA ASN A 4 -11.86 -17.66 -40.89
C ASN A 4 -12.66 -18.18 -39.69
N ILE A 5 -13.30 -19.36 -39.78
CA ILE A 5 -14.06 -19.95 -38.68
C ILE A 5 -13.13 -20.56 -37.65
N VAL A 6 -12.01 -21.14 -38.07
CA VAL A 6 -11.00 -21.69 -37.15
C VAL A 6 -10.29 -20.56 -36.37
N CYS A 7 -9.91 -19.49 -37.05
CA CYS A 7 -9.28 -18.34 -36.39
C CYS A 7 -10.22 -17.68 -35.38
N ARG A 8 -11.50 -17.57 -35.68
CA ARG A 8 -12.52 -17.03 -34.73
C ARG A 8 -12.72 -17.92 -33.50
N LYS A 9 -12.69 -19.24 -33.68
CA LYS A 9 -12.79 -20.19 -32.55
C LYS A 9 -11.54 -20.19 -31.69
N VAL A 10 -10.35 -20.07 -32.28
CA VAL A 10 -9.08 -19.97 -31.55
C VAL A 10 -8.98 -18.66 -30.77
N CYS A 11 -9.36 -17.52 -31.35
CA CYS A 11 -9.43 -16.25 -30.63
C CYS A 11 -10.42 -16.27 -29.46
N PHE A 12 -11.59 -16.90 -29.66
CA PHE A 12 -12.58 -17.03 -28.59
C PHE A 12 -12.07 -17.93 -27.45
N PHE A 13 -11.38 -19.00 -27.78
CA PHE A 13 -10.80 -19.93 -26.79
C PHE A 13 -9.64 -19.30 -26.03
N VAL A 14 -8.77 -18.53 -26.69
CA VAL A 14 -7.69 -17.79 -26.04
C VAL A 14 -8.25 -16.70 -25.12
N MET A 15 -9.31 -16.01 -25.55
CA MET A 15 -9.95 -14.98 -24.73
C MET A 15 -10.64 -15.55 -23.50
N THR A 16 -11.32 -16.71 -23.61
CA THR A 16 -11.91 -17.40 -22.44
C THR A 16 -10.86 -18.00 -21.54
N LEU A 17 -9.75 -18.51 -22.05
CA LEU A 17 -8.64 -19.02 -21.26
C LEU A 17 -7.93 -17.89 -20.49
N MET A 18 -7.73 -16.73 -21.11
CA MET A 18 -7.17 -15.55 -20.42
C MET A 18 -8.13 -15.00 -19.36
N LEU A 19 -9.45 -15.01 -19.60
CA LEU A 19 -10.43 -14.62 -18.59
C LEU A 19 -10.43 -15.59 -17.39
N MET A 20 -10.30 -16.88 -17.65
CA MET A 20 -10.19 -17.90 -16.59
C MET A 20 -8.88 -17.78 -15.79
N LEU A 21 -7.74 -17.48 -16.43
CA LEU A 21 -6.47 -17.27 -15.73
C LEU A 21 -6.46 -15.98 -14.87
N SER A 22 -7.13 -14.93 -15.30
CA SER A 22 -7.25 -13.70 -14.50
C SER A 22 -8.16 -13.90 -13.28
N PHE A 23 -9.14 -14.81 -13.34
CA PHE A 23 -10.01 -15.15 -12.21
C PHE A 23 -9.34 -16.12 -11.22
N ALA A 24 -8.46 -17.01 -11.69
CA ALA A 24 -7.76 -17.97 -10.83
C ALA A 24 -6.69 -17.32 -9.93
N GLY A 25 -6.19 -16.14 -10.30
CA GLY A 25 -5.21 -15.39 -9.49
C GLY A 25 -5.82 -14.66 -8.28
N SER A 26 -7.16 -14.57 -8.19
CA SER A 26 -7.86 -13.81 -7.12
C SER A 26 -8.38 -14.68 -5.97
N PHE A 27 -8.33 -16.01 -6.11
CA PHE A 27 -8.71 -16.94 -5.04
C PHE A 27 -7.45 -17.55 -4.41
N GLY A 28 -6.75 -16.75 -3.62
CA GLY A 28 -5.82 -17.27 -2.64
C GLY A 28 -6.61 -17.97 -1.54
N PHE A 29 -6.73 -19.30 -1.61
CA PHE A 29 -7.23 -20.10 -0.51
C PHE A 29 -6.14 -20.11 0.58
N SER A 30 -6.24 -19.20 1.53
CA SER A 30 -5.44 -19.25 2.75
C SER A 30 -6.05 -20.31 3.64
N ILE A 31 -5.34 -21.43 3.83
CA ILE A 31 -5.69 -22.40 4.87
C ILE A 31 -5.13 -21.84 6.18
N ASP A 32 -6.00 -21.21 6.93
CA ASP A 32 -5.67 -20.69 8.25
C ASP A 32 -5.47 -21.87 9.21
N LYS A 33 -4.25 -22.07 9.67
CA LYS A 33 -3.96 -22.97 10.79
C LYS A 33 -4.27 -22.23 12.08
N ALA A 34 -5.32 -22.63 12.78
CA ALA A 34 -5.58 -22.17 14.14
C ALA A 34 -4.46 -22.65 15.07
N TYR A 35 -3.69 -21.72 15.61
CA TYR A 35 -2.76 -21.97 16.70
C TYR A 35 -3.49 -21.71 18.01
N ALA A 36 -3.69 -22.73 18.83
CA ALA A 36 -4.20 -22.59 20.18
C ALA A 36 -3.08 -22.08 21.10
N GLY A 37 -3.11 -20.81 21.44
CA GLY A 37 -2.26 -20.16 22.42
C GLY A 37 -2.95 -18.89 22.90
N ASP A 38 -2.70 -18.46 24.13
CA ASP A 38 -3.29 -17.24 24.66
C ASP A 38 -2.86 -16.02 23.83
N VAL A 39 -3.82 -15.17 23.50
CA VAL A 39 -3.58 -13.91 22.77
C VAL A 39 -3.19 -12.86 23.78
N THR A 40 -2.04 -12.22 23.56
CA THR A 40 -1.55 -11.11 24.39
C THR A 40 -2.39 -9.86 24.10
N SER A 41 -2.71 -9.08 25.14
CA SER A 41 -3.38 -7.78 24.98
C SER A 41 -2.54 -6.84 24.11
N ARG A 42 -3.18 -6.07 23.24
CA ARG A 42 -2.52 -5.05 22.41
C ARG A 42 -2.11 -3.82 23.19
N ILE A 43 -2.54 -3.71 24.45
CA ILE A 43 -2.00 -2.75 25.40
C ILE A 43 -1.62 -3.47 26.68
N VAL A 44 -0.42 -3.18 27.16
CA VAL A 44 0.08 -3.57 28.47
C VAL A 44 0.68 -2.33 29.12
N ASP A 45 0.08 -1.89 30.23
CA ASP A 45 0.47 -0.68 30.94
C ASP A 45 1.16 -1.01 32.27
N ASP A 46 2.37 -1.57 32.19
CA ASP A 46 3.18 -1.90 33.39
C ASP A 46 3.72 -0.64 34.10
N ALA A 47 3.66 0.52 33.45
CA ALA A 47 4.06 1.79 34.04
C ALA A 47 2.94 2.48 34.85
N ASP A 48 1.71 1.93 34.79
CA ASP A 48 0.52 2.43 35.49
C ASP A 48 0.25 3.93 35.21
N VAL A 49 0.30 4.29 33.91
CA VAL A 49 0.13 5.68 33.47
C VAL A 49 -1.28 5.96 32.94
N LEU A 50 -2.09 4.93 32.79
CA LEU A 50 -3.49 4.99 32.39
C LEU A 50 -4.39 4.59 33.57
N THR A 51 -5.59 5.15 33.60
CA THR A 51 -6.65 4.61 34.45
C THR A 51 -7.23 3.34 33.83
N ASP A 52 -7.84 2.46 34.64
CA ASP A 52 -8.50 1.23 34.17
C ASP A 52 -9.52 1.50 33.04
N GLU A 53 -10.24 2.65 33.13
CA GLU A 53 -11.22 3.04 32.11
C GLU A 53 -10.53 3.47 30.80
N GLU A 54 -9.42 4.18 30.88
CA GLU A 54 -8.65 4.63 29.72
C GLU A 54 -7.98 3.44 29.03
N GLU A 55 -7.41 2.52 29.82
CA GLU A 55 -6.83 1.28 29.28
C GLU A 55 -7.88 0.43 28.55
N ALA A 56 -9.06 0.25 29.16
CA ALA A 56 -10.15 -0.49 28.53
C ALA A 56 -10.62 0.14 27.22
N LYS A 57 -10.75 1.47 27.16
CA LYS A 57 -11.12 2.21 25.95
C LYS A 57 -10.04 2.07 24.86
N LEU A 58 -8.78 2.22 25.25
CA LEU A 58 -7.66 2.15 24.33
C LEU A 58 -7.50 0.72 23.80
N ARG A 59 -7.67 -0.31 24.64
CA ARG A 59 -7.69 -1.72 24.26
C ARG A 59 -8.74 -1.98 23.18
N ALA A 60 -9.98 -1.56 23.41
CA ALA A 60 -11.06 -1.74 22.45
C ALA A 60 -10.75 -1.04 21.10
N LYS A 61 -10.15 0.13 21.14
CA LYS A 61 -9.76 0.88 19.95
C LYS A 61 -8.63 0.17 19.18
N LEU A 62 -7.60 -0.30 19.87
CA LEU A 62 -6.50 -1.04 19.28
C LEU A 62 -6.96 -2.36 18.66
N ASP A 63 -7.86 -3.08 19.34
CA ASP A 63 -8.45 -4.31 18.83
C ASP A 63 -9.27 -4.06 17.57
N GLU A 64 -10.15 -3.05 17.57
CA GLU A 64 -10.93 -2.66 16.39
C GLU A 64 -10.05 -2.32 15.19
N ILE A 65 -9.03 -1.47 15.40
CA ILE A 65 -8.11 -1.06 14.33
C ILE A 65 -7.36 -2.27 13.79
N SER A 66 -6.79 -3.09 14.69
CA SER A 66 -5.95 -4.23 14.30
C SER A 66 -6.74 -5.29 13.55
N GLU A 67 -7.96 -5.61 13.99
CA GLU A 67 -8.83 -6.59 13.31
C GLU A 67 -9.29 -6.08 11.94
N ARG A 68 -9.68 -4.82 11.85
CA ARG A 68 -10.15 -4.20 10.61
C ARG A 68 -9.03 -4.08 9.57
N GLN A 69 -7.84 -3.69 10.00
CA GLN A 69 -6.70 -3.45 9.11
C GLN A 69 -5.87 -4.72 8.83
N LYS A 70 -6.13 -5.82 9.55
CA LYS A 70 -5.26 -7.02 9.57
C LYS A 70 -3.80 -6.64 9.80
N PHE A 71 -3.59 -5.79 10.82
CA PHE A 71 -2.33 -5.17 11.14
C PHE A 71 -2.29 -4.85 12.63
N ASP A 72 -1.40 -5.49 13.38
CA ASP A 72 -1.36 -5.32 14.83
C ASP A 72 -0.77 -3.96 15.22
N VAL A 73 -1.53 -3.20 15.99
CA VAL A 73 -1.09 -1.95 16.63
C VAL A 73 -1.01 -2.20 18.12
N VAL A 74 0.21 -2.16 18.64
CA VAL A 74 0.51 -2.57 20.02
C VAL A 74 1.16 -1.43 20.78
N ILE A 75 0.81 -1.29 22.06
CA ILE A 75 1.40 -0.33 22.99
C ILE A 75 1.84 -1.07 24.24
N ASN A 76 3.08 -0.88 24.62
CA ASN A 76 3.63 -1.41 25.87
C ASN A 76 4.32 -0.30 26.63
N THR A 77 3.88 -0.06 27.86
CA THR A 77 4.55 0.87 28.78
C THR A 77 5.27 0.08 29.86
N ILE A 78 6.47 0.48 30.18
CA ILE A 78 7.31 -0.11 31.22
C ILE A 78 7.89 0.97 32.13
N ASN A 79 8.22 0.59 33.35
CA ASN A 79 8.88 1.48 34.29
C ASN A 79 10.27 0.92 34.67
N GLY A 80 11.17 0.93 33.68
CA GLY A 80 12.45 0.26 33.76
C GLY A 80 12.36 -1.25 33.53
N GLY A 81 13.49 -1.88 33.43
CA GLY A 81 13.54 -3.33 33.21
C GLY A 81 14.95 -3.86 33.03
N ASN A 82 15.10 -5.18 33.01
CA ASN A 82 16.39 -5.82 32.75
C ASN A 82 16.55 -6.09 31.25
N TYR A 83 16.70 -5.03 30.47
CA TYR A 83 17.01 -5.11 29.03
C TYR A 83 18.29 -4.32 28.73
N SER A 84 19.04 -4.76 27.72
CA SER A 84 20.27 -4.09 27.29
C SER A 84 20.00 -2.90 26.37
N SER A 85 18.90 -2.95 25.62
CA SER A 85 18.47 -1.94 24.64
C SER A 85 16.97 -1.94 24.54
N ILE A 86 16.35 -0.74 24.53
CA ILE A 86 14.91 -0.61 24.28
C ILE A 86 14.54 -1.08 22.87
N VAL A 87 15.49 -1.06 21.93
CA VAL A 87 15.33 -1.59 20.57
C VAL A 87 15.11 -3.07 20.62
N ASP A 88 16.06 -3.81 21.24
CA ASP A 88 15.99 -5.27 21.35
C ASP A 88 14.74 -5.69 22.12
N TYR A 89 14.43 -4.97 23.18
CA TYR A 89 13.20 -5.21 23.95
C TYR A 89 11.94 -5.07 23.12
N ALA A 90 11.82 -4.01 22.33
CA ALA A 90 10.63 -3.76 21.53
C ALA A 90 10.46 -4.80 20.41
N ASP A 91 11.57 -5.19 19.77
CA ASP A 91 11.57 -6.20 18.74
C ASP A 91 11.20 -7.59 19.30
N ASP A 92 11.86 -7.98 20.40
CA ASP A 92 11.58 -9.24 21.07
C ASP A 92 10.15 -9.28 21.64
N TYR A 93 9.67 -8.17 22.19
CA TYR A 93 8.30 -8.07 22.68
C TYR A 93 7.28 -8.33 21.55
N PHE A 94 7.51 -7.78 20.37
CA PHE A 94 6.64 -8.00 19.22
C PHE A 94 6.76 -9.43 18.65
N ASP A 95 7.96 -9.98 18.62
CA ASP A 95 8.22 -11.29 18.02
C ASP A 95 7.76 -12.46 18.88
N TYR A 96 7.88 -12.36 20.20
CA TYR A 96 7.57 -13.45 21.12
C TYR A 96 6.15 -13.42 21.68
N ASN A 97 5.43 -12.32 21.50
CA ASN A 97 4.04 -12.21 21.88
C ASN A 97 3.10 -12.42 20.69
N ARG A 98 1.93 -12.93 20.98
CA ARG A 98 0.91 -13.18 19.99
C ARG A 98 -0.27 -12.23 20.22
N PHE A 99 -0.50 -11.30 19.29
CA PHE A 99 -1.53 -10.27 19.41
C PHE A 99 -2.80 -10.55 18.59
N SER A 100 -2.76 -11.54 17.71
CA SER A 100 -3.87 -11.88 16.82
C SER A 100 -4.07 -13.38 16.72
N ASP A 101 -5.34 -13.81 16.66
CA ASP A 101 -5.71 -15.18 16.32
C ASP A 101 -5.53 -15.48 14.82
N SER A 102 -5.30 -14.46 14.01
CA SER A 102 -5.11 -14.65 12.59
C SER A 102 -3.73 -15.27 12.32
N THR A 103 -3.75 -16.30 11.53
CA THR A 103 -2.62 -17.13 11.12
C THR A 103 -1.67 -16.45 10.13
N SER A 104 -1.54 -15.16 10.19
CA SER A 104 -0.54 -14.44 9.44
C SER A 104 0.85 -14.93 9.89
N LYS A 105 1.58 -15.61 9.02
CA LYS A 105 2.93 -16.13 9.27
C LYS A 105 3.96 -15.04 9.56
N LEU A 106 3.58 -13.81 9.39
CA LEU A 106 4.35 -12.60 9.61
C LEU A 106 3.53 -11.74 10.54
N ASN A 107 4.08 -11.41 11.67
CA ASN A 107 3.50 -10.40 12.56
C ASN A 107 3.55 -9.05 11.82
N ASP A 108 2.52 -8.79 11.01
CA ASP A 108 2.37 -7.52 10.31
C ASP A 108 1.87 -6.48 11.30
N GLY A 109 2.75 -5.58 11.73
CA GLY A 109 2.32 -4.63 12.75
C GLY A 109 3.36 -3.62 13.16
N VAL A 110 3.02 -2.95 14.25
CA VAL A 110 3.82 -1.93 14.91
C VAL A 110 3.64 -2.05 16.43
N VAL A 111 4.73 -1.93 17.17
CA VAL A 111 4.69 -1.75 18.61
C VAL A 111 5.35 -0.42 19.01
N LEU A 112 4.69 0.31 19.88
CA LEU A 112 5.24 1.45 20.61
C LEU A 112 5.60 0.97 22.02
N VAL A 113 6.88 0.96 22.34
CA VAL A 113 7.38 0.70 23.70
C VAL A 113 7.81 2.02 24.32
N MET A 114 7.38 2.24 25.55
CA MET A 114 7.72 3.44 26.33
C MET A 114 8.24 3.07 27.71
N ASP A 115 9.47 3.46 28.01
CA ASP A 115 10.04 3.33 29.34
C ASP A 115 9.94 4.66 30.11
N TYR A 116 9.09 4.67 31.10
CA TYR A 116 8.86 5.87 31.92
C TYR A 116 9.99 6.15 32.90
N SER A 117 10.83 5.16 33.23
CA SER A 117 11.97 5.37 34.13
C SER A 117 13.12 6.10 33.44
N SER A 118 13.44 5.72 32.21
CA SER A 118 14.50 6.34 31.42
C SER A 118 14.00 7.45 30.48
N ARG A 119 12.68 7.55 30.33
CA ARG A 119 11.99 8.42 29.35
C ARG A 119 12.40 8.13 27.91
N ASP A 120 12.72 6.88 27.65
CA ASP A 120 13.03 6.40 26.30
C ASP A 120 11.78 5.77 25.68
N PHE A 121 11.66 5.89 24.37
CA PHE A 121 10.65 5.18 23.61
C PHE A 121 11.25 4.60 22.33
N TYR A 122 10.61 3.55 21.85
CA TYR A 122 10.94 2.96 20.55
C TYR A 122 9.68 2.50 19.84
N ILE A 123 9.64 2.77 18.53
CA ILE A 123 8.62 2.24 17.62
C ILE A 123 9.27 1.17 16.78
N SER A 124 8.91 -0.10 17.00
CA SER A 124 9.33 -1.21 16.14
C SER A 124 8.21 -1.55 15.16
N THR A 125 8.60 -1.84 13.93
CA THR A 125 7.68 -2.23 12.85
C THR A 125 8.10 -3.55 12.25
N SER A 126 7.15 -4.44 11.98
CA SER A 126 7.40 -5.75 11.40
C SER A 126 6.53 -6.01 10.18
N GLY A 127 7.00 -6.82 9.27
CA GLY A 127 6.27 -7.26 8.10
C GLY A 127 5.79 -6.11 7.20
N LYS A 128 4.47 -6.00 7.04
CA LYS A 128 3.82 -4.88 6.32
C LYS A 128 4.14 -3.52 6.97
N GLY A 129 4.34 -3.49 8.30
CA GLY A 129 4.63 -2.28 9.07
C GLY A 129 5.82 -1.50 8.54
N ILE A 130 6.90 -2.18 8.15
CA ILE A 130 8.11 -1.57 7.59
C ILE A 130 7.81 -0.72 6.33
N LYS A 131 6.83 -1.15 5.55
CA LYS A 131 6.42 -0.48 4.30
C LYS A 131 5.39 0.62 4.53
N VAL A 132 4.57 0.46 5.56
CA VAL A 132 3.49 1.40 5.94
C VAL A 132 4.05 2.58 6.71
N ILE A 133 4.90 2.29 7.71
CA ILE A 133 5.48 3.28 8.63
C ILE A 133 6.97 3.43 8.28
N THR A 134 7.24 4.13 7.18
CA THR A 134 8.61 4.50 6.79
C THR A 134 9.22 5.47 7.80
N ASP A 135 10.54 5.65 7.76
CA ASP A 135 11.25 6.56 8.67
C ASP A 135 10.67 7.99 8.64
N GLU A 136 10.39 8.51 7.46
CA GLU A 136 9.75 9.82 7.28
C GLU A 136 8.35 9.87 7.93
N LYS A 137 7.57 8.81 7.72
CA LYS A 137 6.22 8.71 8.29
C LYS A 137 6.27 8.61 9.81
N ARG A 138 7.19 7.81 10.35
CA ARG A 138 7.42 7.67 11.79
C ARG A 138 7.79 9.01 12.43
N GLU A 139 8.72 9.75 11.83
CA GLU A 139 9.09 11.08 12.32
C GLU A 139 7.92 12.07 12.31
N SER A 140 7.08 12.00 11.28
CA SER A 140 5.85 12.81 11.23
C SER A 140 4.89 12.43 12.36
N MET A 141 4.67 11.13 12.58
CA MET A 141 3.79 10.63 13.65
C MET A 141 4.30 11.05 15.03
N GLN A 142 5.61 10.93 15.27
CA GLN A 142 6.23 11.34 16.53
C GLN A 142 5.94 12.81 16.89
N LYS A 143 5.97 13.69 15.92
CA LYS A 143 5.64 15.11 16.12
C LYS A 143 4.19 15.35 16.55
N GLU A 144 3.29 14.42 16.24
CA GLU A 144 1.87 14.56 16.53
C GLU A 144 1.51 13.96 17.91
N PHE A 145 2.06 12.81 18.30
CA PHE A 145 1.66 12.15 19.55
C PHE A 145 2.59 12.43 20.74
N LEU A 146 3.91 12.65 20.54
CA LEU A 146 4.86 12.88 21.64
C LEU A 146 4.56 14.12 22.50
N PRO A 147 4.06 15.24 21.97
CA PRO A 147 3.71 16.38 22.80
C PRO A 147 2.72 16.02 23.91
N TYR A 148 1.69 15.22 23.62
CA TYR A 148 0.73 14.79 24.63
C TYR A 148 1.37 13.96 25.74
N LEU A 149 2.30 13.08 25.38
CA LEU A 149 3.03 12.26 26.35
C LEU A 149 3.97 13.12 27.22
N SER A 150 4.62 14.10 26.62
CA SER A 150 5.49 15.05 27.34
C SER A 150 4.71 15.94 28.31
N GLU A 151 3.44 16.24 27.99
CA GLU A 151 2.52 16.99 28.85
C GLU A 151 1.86 16.13 29.95
N GLY A 152 2.14 14.81 29.95
CA GLY A 152 1.57 13.87 30.92
C GLY A 152 0.17 13.34 30.55
N ASN A 153 -0.30 13.60 29.34
CA ASN A 153 -1.57 13.09 28.84
C ASN A 153 -1.34 11.78 28.04
N ALA A 154 -1.06 10.70 28.76
CA ALA A 154 -0.70 9.42 28.18
C ALA A 154 -1.82 8.86 27.28
N TYR A 155 -3.07 8.89 27.76
CA TYR A 155 -4.20 8.38 26.99
C TYR A 155 -4.32 9.07 25.62
N LYS A 156 -4.26 10.41 25.59
CA LYS A 156 -4.38 11.16 24.33
C LYS A 156 -3.20 10.89 23.38
N GLY A 157 -2.01 10.75 23.93
CA GLY A 157 -0.82 10.39 23.15
C GLY A 157 -0.97 9.03 22.47
N PHE A 158 -1.38 8.02 23.22
CA PHE A 158 -1.59 6.66 22.72
C PHE A 158 -2.78 6.56 21.77
N GLU A 159 -3.87 7.25 22.07
CA GLU A 159 -5.01 7.35 21.16
C GLU A 159 -4.60 7.96 19.81
N THR A 160 -3.84 9.06 19.85
CA THR A 160 -3.33 9.70 18.63
C THR A 160 -2.40 8.78 17.86
N PHE A 161 -1.50 8.05 18.54
CA PHE A 161 -0.64 7.06 17.88
C PHE A 161 -1.47 5.99 17.17
N ALA A 162 -2.49 5.43 17.81
CA ALA A 162 -3.37 4.43 17.21
C ALA A 162 -4.09 4.96 15.95
N GLU A 163 -4.62 6.18 16.00
CA GLU A 163 -5.28 6.83 14.86
C GLU A 163 -4.32 7.09 13.69
N LEU A 164 -3.10 7.49 13.99
CA LEU A 164 -2.06 7.71 12.98
C LEU A 164 -1.65 6.40 12.31
N CYS A 165 -1.56 5.29 13.05
CA CYS A 165 -1.32 3.96 12.51
C CYS A 165 -2.47 3.53 11.60
N ASP A 166 -3.73 3.67 12.02
CA ASP A 166 -4.91 3.38 11.21
C ASP A 166 -4.90 4.15 9.88
N LYS A 167 -4.68 5.45 9.96
CA LYS A 167 -4.58 6.32 8.78
C LYS A 167 -3.44 5.90 7.85
N ALA A 168 -2.29 5.53 8.41
CA ALA A 168 -1.13 5.12 7.62
C ALA A 168 -1.41 3.82 6.84
N VAL A 169 -2.00 2.81 7.49
CA VAL A 169 -2.38 1.53 6.85
C VAL A 169 -3.42 1.76 5.78
N SER A 170 -4.49 2.51 6.07
CA SER A 170 -5.55 2.82 5.11
C SER A 170 -5.03 3.54 3.87
N GLN A 171 -4.12 4.50 4.04
CA GLN A 171 -3.49 5.21 2.93
C GLN A 171 -2.60 4.29 2.08
N TYR A 172 -1.85 3.40 2.72
CA TYR A 172 -1.00 2.44 2.02
C TYR A 172 -1.81 1.47 1.18
N ASP A 173 -2.86 0.88 1.75
CA ASP A 173 -3.72 -0.08 1.06
C ASP A 173 -4.51 0.57 -0.08
N SER A 174 -5.01 1.79 0.11
CA SER A 174 -5.65 2.55 -0.95
C SER A 174 -4.71 2.83 -2.12
N LYS A 175 -3.47 3.26 -1.85
CA LYS A 175 -2.45 3.44 -2.90
C LYS A 175 -2.13 2.15 -3.63
N LYS A 176 -1.94 1.06 -2.89
CA LYS A 176 -1.67 -0.27 -3.45
C LYS A 176 -2.82 -0.73 -4.35
N PHE A 177 -4.07 -0.56 -3.91
CA PHE A 177 -5.26 -0.89 -4.70
C PHE A 177 -5.30 -0.09 -6.00
N MET A 178 -5.09 1.23 -5.95
CA MET A 178 -5.08 2.09 -7.14
C MET A 178 -3.99 1.69 -8.15
N ILE A 179 -2.78 1.39 -7.67
CA ILE A 179 -1.68 0.94 -8.53
C ILE A 179 -2.02 -0.40 -9.19
N THR A 180 -2.57 -1.34 -8.43
CA THR A 180 -2.97 -2.66 -8.95
C THR A 180 -4.09 -2.53 -9.98
N LEU A 181 -5.08 -1.68 -9.72
CA LEU A 181 -6.19 -1.41 -10.64
C LEU A 181 -5.68 -0.79 -11.96
N ALA A 182 -4.83 0.23 -11.88
CA ALA A 182 -4.23 0.84 -13.06
C ALA A 182 -3.37 -0.18 -13.84
N GLY A 183 -2.59 -0.99 -13.15
CA GLY A 183 -1.76 -2.04 -13.73
C GLY A 183 -2.55 -3.13 -14.44
N SER A 184 -3.81 -3.36 -14.10
CA SER A 184 -4.68 -4.34 -14.77
C SER A 184 -5.48 -3.72 -15.92
N ILE A 185 -5.95 -2.49 -15.80
CA ILE A 185 -6.79 -1.83 -16.81
C ILE A 185 -5.99 -1.49 -18.06
N ILE A 186 -4.75 -1.00 -17.92
CA ILE A 186 -3.93 -0.58 -19.08
C ILE A 186 -3.65 -1.73 -20.05
N PRO A 187 -3.14 -2.91 -19.62
CA PRO A 187 -2.93 -4.04 -20.52
C PRO A 187 -4.23 -4.55 -21.13
N ALA A 188 -5.33 -4.57 -20.38
CA ALA A 188 -6.63 -5.00 -20.90
C ALA A 188 -7.13 -4.08 -22.02
N LEU A 189 -6.94 -2.77 -21.88
CA LEU A 189 -7.33 -1.78 -22.89
C LEU A 189 -6.47 -1.89 -24.17
N ILE A 190 -5.16 -2.11 -24.01
CA ILE A 190 -4.25 -2.36 -25.14
C ILE A 190 -4.67 -3.63 -25.90
N LEU A 191 -4.96 -4.71 -25.15
CA LEU A 191 -5.41 -5.96 -25.76
C LEU A 191 -6.73 -5.79 -26.52
N ALA A 192 -7.69 -5.08 -25.94
CA ALA A 192 -8.96 -4.77 -26.59
C ALA A 192 -8.77 -3.98 -27.89
N LEU A 193 -7.87 -2.99 -27.90
CA LEU A 193 -7.56 -2.22 -29.12
C LEU A 193 -6.92 -3.08 -30.20
N ILE A 194 -6.01 -4.00 -29.83
CA ILE A 194 -5.40 -4.94 -30.78
C ILE A 194 -6.48 -5.85 -31.39
N VAL A 195 -7.36 -6.41 -30.59
CA VAL A 195 -8.45 -7.28 -31.06
C VAL A 195 -9.42 -6.50 -31.94
N CYS A 196 -9.83 -5.29 -31.55
CA CYS A 196 -10.70 -4.44 -32.38
C CYS A 196 -10.04 -4.08 -33.71
N SER A 197 -8.75 -3.74 -33.72
CA SER A 197 -8.04 -3.43 -34.97
C SER A 197 -7.92 -4.65 -35.87
N ALA A 198 -7.68 -5.83 -35.32
CA ALA A 198 -7.63 -7.09 -36.08
C ALA A 198 -9.01 -7.45 -36.67
N LEU A 199 -10.09 -7.22 -35.95
CA LEU A 199 -11.46 -7.46 -36.42
C LEU A 199 -11.85 -6.44 -37.52
N THR A 200 -11.54 -5.16 -37.33
CA THR A 200 -11.83 -4.13 -38.33
C THR A 200 -10.99 -4.29 -39.60
N SER A 201 -9.75 -4.79 -39.52
CA SER A 201 -8.93 -5.09 -40.71
C SER A 201 -9.49 -6.22 -41.58
N GLN A 202 -10.35 -7.08 -41.00
CA GLN A 202 -11.04 -8.15 -41.76
C GLN A 202 -12.29 -7.66 -42.51
N LEU A 203 -12.82 -6.48 -42.21
CA LEU A 203 -13.94 -5.85 -42.90
C LEU A 203 -13.45 -5.18 -44.20
N LYS A 204 -13.18 -6.01 -45.17
CA LYS A 204 -12.69 -5.58 -46.52
C LYS A 204 -13.73 -4.80 -47.33
N THR A 205 -14.94 -4.64 -46.85
CA THR A 205 -16.07 -4.04 -47.60
C THR A 205 -16.12 -2.52 -47.54
N VAL A 206 -15.44 -1.90 -46.57
CA VAL A 206 -15.40 -0.43 -46.46
C VAL A 206 -13.98 0.04 -46.73
N ARG A 207 -13.70 0.52 -47.90
CA ARG A 207 -12.50 1.30 -48.20
C ARG A 207 -12.79 2.76 -47.96
N GLU A 208 -12.12 3.34 -46.98
CA GLU A 208 -12.12 4.77 -46.82
C GLU A 208 -11.47 5.44 -48.05
N GLN A 209 -12.22 6.19 -48.77
CA GLN A 209 -11.71 6.90 -49.91
C GLN A 209 -11.10 8.22 -49.44
N ARG A 210 -9.80 8.17 -49.17
CA ARG A 210 -9.05 9.31 -48.59
C ARG A 210 -8.83 10.49 -49.52
N MET A 211 -9.13 10.31 -50.81
CA MET A 211 -8.91 11.35 -51.82
C MET A 211 -10.20 11.66 -52.57
N ALA A 212 -10.55 12.92 -52.60
CA ALA A 212 -11.69 13.41 -53.33
C ALA A 212 -11.48 13.39 -54.89
N ASN A 213 -10.42 12.78 -55.38
CA ASN A 213 -10.03 12.83 -56.78
C ASN A 213 -11.11 12.30 -57.77
N ASN A 214 -12.02 11.42 -57.28
CA ASN A 214 -13.13 10.94 -58.13
C ASN A 214 -14.32 11.92 -58.22
N TYR A 215 -14.34 12.94 -57.37
CA TYR A 215 -15.41 13.96 -57.34
C TYR A 215 -14.90 15.33 -57.76
N ALA A 216 -13.59 15.47 -57.95
CA ALA A 216 -13.01 16.69 -58.45
C ALA A 216 -13.07 16.73 -59.97
N VAL A 217 -13.74 17.72 -60.55
CA VAL A 217 -13.68 18.00 -61.99
C VAL A 217 -12.23 18.42 -62.28
N LYS A 218 -11.57 17.78 -63.24
CA LYS A 218 -10.22 18.17 -63.66
C LYS A 218 -10.24 19.67 -64.02
N ASP A 219 -9.26 20.39 -63.51
CA ASP A 219 -9.03 21.81 -63.71
C ASP A 219 -10.05 22.77 -63.08
N SER A 220 -10.92 22.30 -62.17
CA SER A 220 -11.88 23.15 -61.44
C SER A 220 -11.30 23.83 -60.20
N PHE A 221 -10.10 23.41 -59.75
CA PHE A 221 -9.45 23.97 -58.56
C PHE A 221 -8.13 24.63 -58.94
N TYR A 222 -8.06 25.95 -58.83
CA TYR A 222 -6.85 26.72 -59.06
C TYR A 222 -6.46 27.47 -57.79
N VAL A 223 -5.30 27.16 -57.22
CA VAL A 223 -4.76 27.87 -56.06
C VAL A 223 -3.95 29.07 -56.57
N ARG A 224 -4.40 30.28 -56.31
CA ARG A 224 -3.73 31.51 -56.74
C ARG A 224 -2.50 31.86 -55.92
N ASP A 225 -2.53 31.54 -54.62
CA ASP A 225 -1.41 31.76 -53.69
C ASP A 225 -1.30 30.58 -52.73
N ALA A 226 -0.14 29.99 -52.66
CA ALA A 226 0.23 28.97 -51.68
C ALA A 226 1.36 29.54 -50.81
N GLN A 227 1.02 30.05 -49.65
CA GLN A 227 1.99 30.46 -48.64
C GLN A 227 1.88 29.54 -47.40
N ASP A 228 2.95 28.79 -47.13
CA ASP A 228 3.08 28.08 -45.89
C ASP A 228 3.67 29.05 -44.82
N LEU A 229 2.83 29.47 -43.88
CA LEU A 229 3.27 30.30 -42.78
C LEU A 229 3.57 29.41 -41.56
N PHE A 230 4.81 29.14 -41.32
CA PHE A 230 5.23 28.45 -40.08
C PHE A 230 5.21 29.47 -38.92
N LEU A 231 4.20 29.31 -37.99
CA LEU A 231 3.97 30.29 -36.92
C LEU A 231 4.88 30.13 -35.71
N TYR A 232 5.55 29.06 -35.51
CA TYR A 232 6.50 28.63 -34.47
C TYR A 232 5.96 27.54 -33.56
N LYS A 233 6.88 26.73 -33.06
CA LYS A 233 6.59 25.66 -32.09
C LYS A 233 7.29 26.00 -30.77
N ASN A 234 6.54 26.29 -29.72
CA ASN A 234 7.09 26.48 -28.39
C ASN A 234 7.03 25.15 -27.61
N VAL A 235 8.17 24.66 -27.15
CA VAL A 235 8.25 23.44 -26.36
C VAL A 235 8.89 23.81 -25.01
N THR A 236 8.07 23.90 -23.98
CA THR A 236 8.56 24.08 -22.60
C THR A 236 8.80 22.70 -21.98
N ARG A 237 10.03 22.45 -21.54
CA ARG A 237 10.37 21.23 -20.80
C ARG A 237 10.54 21.57 -19.33
N THR A 238 9.68 21.04 -18.49
CA THR A 238 9.82 21.12 -17.04
C THR A 238 10.46 19.82 -16.55
N LYS A 239 11.58 19.90 -15.83
CA LYS A 239 12.24 18.76 -15.21
C LYS A 239 11.40 18.34 -14.00
N ILE A 240 10.83 17.15 -14.05
CA ILE A 240 10.17 16.55 -12.89
C ILE A 240 11.25 15.99 -11.98
N GLU A 241 11.42 16.56 -10.80
CA GLU A 241 12.29 15.99 -9.78
C GLU A 241 11.64 14.71 -9.24
N LYS A 242 12.37 13.60 -9.35
CA LYS A 242 11.96 12.36 -8.68
C LYS A 242 12.15 12.57 -7.18
N SER A 243 11.06 12.54 -6.43
CA SER A 243 11.14 12.36 -4.99
C SER A 243 11.85 11.03 -4.71
N SER A 244 12.96 11.09 -4.00
CA SER A 244 13.58 9.88 -3.46
C SER A 244 12.58 9.27 -2.48
N SER A 245 12.09 8.07 -2.77
CA SER A 245 11.35 7.30 -1.79
C SER A 245 12.35 6.91 -0.69
N SER A 246 12.28 7.60 0.45
CA SER A 246 13.00 7.17 1.64
C SER A 246 12.38 5.84 2.08
N GLY A 247 13.13 4.74 1.91
CA GLY A 247 12.78 3.45 2.49
C GLY A 247 12.85 3.53 4.01
N SER A 248 12.32 2.52 4.70
CA SER A 248 12.51 2.36 6.14
C SER A 248 13.89 1.78 6.41
N SER A 249 14.60 2.30 7.41
CA SER A 249 15.79 1.64 7.97
C SER A 249 15.37 0.34 8.63
N THR A 250 16.07 -0.74 8.33
CA THR A 250 15.73 -2.07 8.85
C THR A 250 16.91 -2.73 9.53
N HIS A 251 16.62 -3.57 10.54
CA HIS A 251 17.57 -4.42 11.25
C HIS A 251 16.93 -5.79 11.54
N THR A 252 17.72 -6.70 12.06
CA THR A 252 17.24 -8.07 12.36
C THR A 252 17.20 -8.24 13.88
N SER A 253 16.07 -8.71 14.40
CA SER A 253 15.89 -9.02 15.83
C SER A 253 16.58 -10.32 16.23
N SER A 254 16.58 -10.61 17.53
CA SER A 254 17.13 -11.85 18.11
C SER A 254 16.42 -13.11 17.59
N SER A 255 15.15 -13.01 17.23
CA SER A 255 14.35 -14.08 16.63
C SER A 255 14.66 -14.34 15.15
N GLY A 256 15.46 -13.48 14.49
CA GLY A 256 15.78 -13.52 13.07
C GLY A 256 14.78 -12.81 12.15
N ASN A 257 13.78 -12.15 12.71
CA ASN A 257 12.82 -11.34 11.94
C ASN A 257 13.40 -9.97 11.57
N THR A 258 12.87 -9.40 10.50
CA THR A 258 13.27 -8.07 10.06
C THR A 258 12.32 -7.03 10.62
N HIS A 259 12.87 -6.05 11.32
CA HIS A 259 12.18 -4.91 11.86
C HIS A 259 12.65 -3.60 11.23
N GLY A 260 11.77 -2.62 11.19
CA GLY A 260 12.11 -1.23 11.01
C GLY A 260 11.73 -0.48 12.26
N GLY A 261 12.25 0.71 12.45
CA GLY A 261 11.85 1.45 13.63
C GLY A 261 12.74 2.64 13.93
N GLY A 262 12.43 3.29 15.04
CA GLY A 262 13.20 4.39 15.59
C GLY A 262 12.57 4.90 16.87
N GLY A 263 13.40 5.47 17.69
CA GLY A 263 13.02 5.93 19.02
C GLY A 263 13.73 7.22 19.42
N GLY A 264 13.52 7.64 20.64
CA GLY A 264 14.10 8.84 21.25
C GLY A 264 13.65 8.98 22.70
N LYS A 265 13.73 10.19 23.19
CA LYS A 265 13.20 10.58 24.52
C LYS A 265 11.93 11.41 24.37
N PHE A 266 11.07 11.34 25.38
CA PHE A 266 9.80 12.06 25.47
C PHE A 266 9.69 12.88 26.75
#